data_6eae42bfb7c91ec030da777af40d7772
#
_entry.id   6eae42bfb7c91ec030da777af40d7772
#
_cell.length_a   1.000
_cell.length_b   1.000
_cell.length_c   1.000
_cell.angle_alpha   90.00
_cell.angle_beta   90.00
_cell.angle_gamma   90.00
#
_symmetry.space_group_name_H-M   'P 1'
#
loop_
_entity.id
_entity.type
_entity.pdbx_description
1 polymer ?
#
loop_
_entity_poly.entity_id
_entity_poly.type
_entity_poly.pdbx_seq_one_letter_code
_entity_poly.pdbx_strand_id
1 'polypeptide(L)'
;MTGGPLSHGQPTRSHHLKCAMRIKTLLLVALLSAAFGVQAQSTPAKKELAARIVKLQMPGIEGLARPLAEQPAVALLERAGQILPAKIPPDRQEAVGKEIQADVKKFVDEAVPIVRDRAVKLAPTTIGAVLEEKFTEDELRQVISVMENPAWLKFQQLGPDMQKPLMEKLIADSRSQIEPKIKALEQSIAKRLGIQEGAGAGASSGAPAAGSAVNPAGPFKGSKPPATK
;
A
#
# COMPACT_ATOMS: atom_id res chain seq x y z
N MET A 1 -0.48 89.42 52.36
CA MET A 1 0.73 89.75 51.66
C MET A 1 0.97 88.62 50.67
N THR A 2 0.90 89.04 49.44
CA THR A 2 1.66 88.70 48.26
C THR A 2 1.59 87.20 47.82
N GLY A 3 1.23 86.86 46.71
CA GLY A 3 1.20 87.48 45.39
C GLY A 3 1.33 86.27 44.43
N GLY A 4 0.59 86.27 43.27
CA GLY A 4 0.53 85.30 42.26
C GLY A 4 1.88 85.06 41.52
N PRO A 5 1.94 84.45 40.34
CA PRO A 5 1.00 84.51 39.23
C PRO A 5 0.85 83.17 38.43
N LEU A 6 -0.08 83.23 37.51
CA LEU A 6 -0.41 82.37 36.39
C LEU A 6 0.72 81.88 35.50
N SER A 7 0.72 80.64 35.08
CA SER A 7 1.47 80.20 33.91
C SER A 7 0.60 79.29 33.02
N HIS A 8 0.38 79.72 31.83
CA HIS A 8 -0.22 79.05 30.70
C HIS A 8 0.61 77.85 30.27
N GLY A 9 0.01 76.72 30.14
CA GLY A 9 0.64 75.56 29.51
C GLY A 9 -0.21 75.00 28.38
N GLN A 10 0.25 75.09 27.18
CA GLN A 10 -0.37 74.77 25.90
C GLN A 10 -0.77 73.30 25.74
N PRO A 11 -1.75 72.97 24.91
CA PRO A 11 -2.17 71.58 24.65
C PRO A 11 -1.20 70.92 23.65
N THR A 12 -0.69 69.77 24.04
CA THR A 12 0.22 68.96 23.23
C THR A 12 -0.52 68.20 22.11
N ARG A 13 -0.26 68.66 20.92
CA ARG A 13 -0.67 68.19 19.61
C ARG A 13 0.07 66.93 19.20
N SER A 14 -0.02 65.80 19.90
CA SER A 14 0.75 64.59 19.54
C SER A 14 0.03 63.23 19.57
N HIS A 15 -1.29 63.23 19.83
CA HIS A 15 -1.99 61.95 19.89
C HIS A 15 -2.66 61.49 18.55
N HIS A 16 -2.78 62.36 17.55
CA HIS A 16 -3.42 62.00 16.29
C HIS A 16 -2.50 61.26 15.29
N LEU A 17 -1.19 61.44 15.35
CA LEU A 17 -0.26 60.76 14.43
C LEU A 17 -0.03 59.26 14.79
N LYS A 18 -0.13 58.87 16.07
CA LYS A 18 0.09 57.49 16.51
C LYS A 18 -1.12 56.60 16.21
N CYS A 19 -2.33 57.17 16.13
CA CYS A 19 -3.54 56.39 15.83
C CYS A 19 -3.62 56.05 14.33
N ALA A 20 -3.25 56.98 13.43
CA ALA A 20 -3.24 56.75 12.00
C ALA A 20 -2.24 55.72 11.52
N MET A 21 -1.11 55.60 12.22
CA MET A 21 -0.05 54.65 11.88
C MET A 21 -0.37 53.22 12.35
N ARG A 22 -1.16 53.06 13.44
CA ARG A 22 -1.63 51.76 13.93
C ARG A 22 -2.71 51.17 13.08
N ILE A 23 -3.60 51.99 12.46
CA ILE A 23 -4.65 51.53 11.56
C ILE A 23 -4.09 51.07 10.23
N LYS A 24 -3.04 51.71 9.69
CA LYS A 24 -2.38 51.28 8.45
C LYS A 24 -1.61 49.94 8.62
N THR A 25 -0.98 49.71 9.78
CA THR A 25 -0.30 48.43 10.08
C THR A 25 -1.30 47.30 10.32
N LEU A 26 -2.45 47.55 10.94
CA LEU A 26 -3.50 46.54 11.13
C LEU A 26 -4.17 46.15 9.79
N LEU A 27 -4.36 47.10 8.87
CA LEU A 27 -4.89 46.82 7.52
C LEU A 27 -3.90 46.03 6.65
N LEU A 28 -2.59 46.24 6.80
CA LEU A 28 -1.56 45.49 6.05
C LEU A 28 -1.41 44.05 6.54
N VAL A 29 -1.57 43.81 7.84
CA VAL A 29 -1.55 42.44 8.41
C VAL A 29 -2.83 41.65 8.05
N ALA A 30 -3.97 42.31 7.94
CA ALA A 30 -5.23 41.69 7.52
C ALA A 30 -5.22 41.26 6.02
N LEU A 31 -4.45 41.95 5.18
CA LEU A 31 -4.31 41.59 3.76
C LEU A 31 -3.31 40.40 3.54
N LEU A 32 -2.36 40.18 4.44
CA LEU A 32 -1.46 39.03 4.35
C LEU A 32 -2.08 37.72 4.86
N SER A 33 -3.10 37.77 5.69
CA SER A 33 -3.77 36.56 6.22
C SER A 33 -4.81 35.98 5.27
N ALA A 34 -5.19 36.64 4.18
CA ALA A 34 -6.12 36.12 3.18
C ALA A 34 -5.48 35.17 2.15
N ALA A 35 -4.15 35.01 2.17
CA ALA A 35 -3.42 34.20 1.17
C ALA A 35 -3.24 32.71 1.55
N PHE A 36 -3.64 32.27 2.76
CA PHE A 36 -3.45 30.87 3.21
C PHE A 36 -4.73 30.05 3.26
N GLY A 37 -5.81 30.50 2.68
CA GLY A 37 -7.10 29.82 2.65
C GLY A 37 -7.52 29.34 1.28
N VAL A 38 -6.59 28.93 0.39
CA VAL A 38 -6.97 28.12 -0.77
C VAL A 38 -7.19 26.70 -0.25
N GLN A 39 -8.32 26.49 0.39
CA GLN A 39 -8.87 25.15 0.50
C GLN A 39 -9.01 24.65 -0.94
N ALA A 40 -8.33 23.55 -1.22
CA ALA A 40 -8.34 22.90 -2.51
C ALA A 40 -9.78 22.42 -2.83
N GLN A 41 -10.64 23.35 -3.22
CA GLN A 41 -11.95 22.99 -3.75
C GLN A 41 -11.72 22.09 -4.94
N SER A 42 -12.39 20.92 -4.92
CA SER A 42 -12.32 19.97 -6.00
C SER A 42 -12.91 20.60 -7.27
N THR A 43 -12.04 21.11 -8.13
CA THR A 43 -12.44 21.66 -9.43
C THR A 43 -12.83 20.52 -10.38
N PRO A 44 -13.66 20.77 -11.40
CA PRO A 44 -13.93 19.77 -12.43
C PRO A 44 -12.66 19.20 -13.06
N ALA A 45 -11.66 20.05 -13.33
CA ALA A 45 -10.35 19.62 -13.85
C ALA A 45 -9.59 18.68 -12.91
N LYS A 46 -9.62 18.98 -11.61
CA LYS A 46 -8.99 18.14 -10.58
C LYS A 46 -9.66 16.78 -10.49
N LYS A 47 -10.99 16.71 -10.57
CA LYS A 47 -11.76 15.46 -10.62
C LYS A 47 -11.41 14.61 -11.83
N GLU A 48 -11.28 15.23 -12.99
CA GLU A 48 -10.89 14.55 -14.23
C GLU A 48 -9.48 13.96 -14.14
N LEU A 49 -8.52 14.71 -13.60
CA LEU A 49 -7.15 14.23 -13.37
C LEU A 49 -7.11 13.07 -12.38
N ALA A 50 -7.84 13.17 -11.26
CA ALA A 50 -7.96 12.09 -10.29
C ALA A 50 -8.58 10.84 -10.92
N ALA A 51 -9.65 10.99 -11.70
CA ALA A 51 -10.28 9.89 -12.42
C ALA A 51 -9.33 9.23 -13.43
N ARG A 52 -8.48 10.01 -14.12
CA ARG A 52 -7.44 9.48 -15.02
C ARG A 52 -6.43 8.64 -14.27
N ILE A 53 -5.95 9.08 -13.10
CA ILE A 53 -5.04 8.28 -12.26
C ILE A 53 -5.71 6.99 -11.81
N VAL A 54 -6.96 7.05 -11.32
CA VAL A 54 -7.73 5.85 -10.95
C VAL A 54 -7.81 4.87 -12.13
N LYS A 55 -8.07 5.37 -13.35
CA LYS A 55 -8.11 4.54 -14.55
C LYS A 55 -6.76 3.89 -14.87
N LEU A 56 -5.66 4.62 -14.72
CA LEU A 56 -4.31 4.08 -14.92
C LEU A 56 -3.95 3.00 -13.87
N GLN A 57 -4.51 3.11 -12.67
CA GLN A 57 -4.32 2.13 -11.59
C GLN A 57 -5.31 0.96 -11.64
N MET A 58 -6.29 0.97 -12.55
CA MET A 58 -7.36 -0.02 -12.60
C MET A 58 -6.87 -1.48 -12.61
N PRO A 59 -5.83 -1.87 -13.38
CA PRO A 59 -5.33 -3.25 -13.36
C PRO A 59 -4.86 -3.70 -11.96
N GLY A 60 -4.28 -2.80 -11.19
CA GLY A 60 -3.86 -3.10 -9.82
C GLY A 60 -5.05 -3.15 -8.86
N ILE A 61 -6.02 -2.25 -9.01
CA ILE A 61 -7.25 -2.25 -8.22
C ILE A 61 -8.02 -3.56 -8.43
N GLU A 62 -8.15 -4.01 -9.68
CA GLU A 62 -8.76 -5.30 -10.01
C GLU A 62 -7.95 -6.47 -9.44
N GLY A 63 -6.62 -6.36 -9.44
CA GLY A 63 -5.71 -7.36 -8.88
C GLY A 63 -5.88 -7.62 -7.38
N LEU A 64 -6.46 -6.67 -6.62
CA LEU A 64 -6.76 -6.85 -5.21
C LEU A 64 -7.90 -7.85 -4.96
N ALA A 65 -8.73 -8.12 -5.97
CA ALA A 65 -9.92 -8.95 -5.80
C ALA A 65 -9.58 -10.41 -5.46
N ARG A 66 -8.59 -10.99 -6.14
CA ARG A 66 -8.23 -12.40 -5.95
C ARG A 66 -7.69 -12.67 -4.53
N PRO A 67 -6.65 -11.99 -4.03
CA PRO A 67 -6.17 -12.21 -2.67
C PRO A 67 -7.24 -12.01 -1.61
N LEU A 68 -8.11 -11.01 -1.80
CA LEU A 68 -9.18 -10.72 -0.85
C LEU A 68 -10.27 -11.81 -0.84
N ALA A 69 -10.59 -12.39 -2.00
CA ALA A 69 -11.52 -13.51 -2.10
C ALA A 69 -10.91 -14.83 -1.61
N GLU A 70 -9.61 -15.06 -1.85
CA GLU A 70 -8.91 -16.27 -1.45
C GLU A 70 -8.66 -16.36 0.06
N GLN A 71 -8.45 -15.25 0.74
CA GLN A 71 -8.08 -15.23 2.16
C GLN A 71 -9.02 -16.06 3.06
N PRO A 72 -10.36 -15.91 3.04
CA PRO A 72 -11.26 -16.73 3.86
C PRO A 72 -11.27 -18.19 3.41
N ALA A 73 -11.08 -18.47 2.12
CA ALA A 73 -11.07 -19.82 1.58
C ALA A 73 -9.82 -20.59 2.03
N VAL A 74 -8.66 -19.97 2.05
CA VAL A 74 -7.40 -20.55 2.58
C VAL A 74 -7.56 -20.92 4.05
N ALA A 75 -8.10 -20.03 4.87
CA ALA A 75 -8.34 -20.31 6.29
C ALA A 75 -9.28 -21.50 6.52
N LEU A 76 -10.33 -21.63 5.69
CA LEU A 76 -11.24 -22.78 5.75
C LEU A 76 -10.59 -24.08 5.29
N LEU A 77 -9.76 -24.02 4.24
CA LEU A 77 -9.02 -25.17 3.74
C LEU A 77 -7.99 -25.70 4.76
N GLU A 78 -7.25 -24.81 5.41
CA GLU A 78 -6.32 -25.16 6.50
C GLU A 78 -7.06 -25.83 7.65
N ARG A 79 -8.21 -25.25 8.08
CA ARG A 79 -9.02 -25.84 9.13
C ARG A 79 -9.59 -27.20 8.74
N ALA A 80 -10.04 -27.37 7.50
CA ALA A 80 -10.51 -28.65 6.98
C ALA A 80 -9.40 -29.70 7.01
N GLY A 81 -8.17 -29.32 6.60
CA GLY A 81 -7.00 -30.20 6.65
C GLY A 81 -6.66 -30.70 8.05
N GLN A 82 -6.83 -29.87 9.08
CA GLN A 82 -6.63 -30.26 10.49
C GLN A 82 -7.71 -31.23 11.00
N ILE A 83 -8.95 -31.10 10.54
CA ILE A 83 -10.09 -31.89 10.99
C ILE A 83 -10.21 -33.20 10.22
N LEU A 84 -9.82 -33.22 8.95
CA LEU A 84 -9.98 -34.33 8.01
C LEU A 84 -9.47 -35.67 8.58
N PRO A 85 -8.25 -35.79 9.13
CA PRO A 85 -7.74 -37.05 9.66
C PRO A 85 -8.52 -37.61 10.84
N ALA A 86 -9.15 -36.74 11.64
CA ALA A 86 -9.94 -37.13 12.81
C ALA A 86 -11.39 -37.52 12.49
N LYS A 87 -11.90 -37.10 11.33
CA LYS A 87 -13.31 -37.28 10.96
C LYS A 87 -13.54 -38.22 9.80
N ILE A 88 -12.55 -38.43 8.94
CA ILE A 88 -12.67 -39.21 7.71
C ILE A 88 -11.71 -40.40 7.75
N PRO A 89 -12.19 -41.62 7.44
CA PRO A 89 -11.36 -42.82 7.32
C PRO A 89 -10.22 -42.63 6.34
N PRO A 90 -9.02 -43.22 6.59
CA PRO A 90 -7.81 -42.97 5.79
C PRO A 90 -7.97 -43.24 4.29
N ASP A 91 -8.74 -44.26 3.92
CA ASP A 91 -9.04 -44.64 2.54
C ASP A 91 -9.87 -43.61 1.79
N ARG A 92 -10.60 -42.72 2.48
CA ARG A 92 -11.45 -41.69 1.90
C ARG A 92 -10.85 -40.28 2.01
N GLN A 93 -9.80 -40.07 2.76
CA GLN A 93 -9.25 -38.74 3.03
C GLN A 93 -8.81 -38.02 1.76
N GLU A 94 -8.19 -38.72 0.81
CA GLU A 94 -7.76 -38.13 -0.46
C GLU A 94 -8.94 -37.68 -1.31
N ALA A 95 -9.99 -38.50 -1.42
CA ALA A 95 -11.18 -38.17 -2.19
C ALA A 95 -11.91 -36.94 -1.60
N VAL A 96 -12.17 -36.95 -0.29
CA VAL A 96 -12.80 -35.82 0.41
C VAL A 96 -11.93 -34.56 0.34
N GLY A 97 -10.61 -34.69 0.46
CA GLY A 97 -9.69 -33.58 0.30
C GLY A 97 -9.78 -32.92 -1.09
N LYS A 98 -9.88 -33.72 -2.16
CA LYS A 98 -10.11 -33.22 -3.53
C LYS A 98 -11.46 -32.53 -3.70
N GLU A 99 -12.51 -33.05 -3.10
CA GLU A 99 -13.84 -32.45 -3.11
C GLU A 99 -13.82 -31.08 -2.43
N ILE A 100 -13.20 -30.96 -1.24
CA ILE A 100 -13.05 -29.71 -0.52
C ILE A 100 -12.25 -28.67 -1.36
N GLN A 101 -11.16 -29.13 -2.01
CA GLN A 101 -10.40 -28.24 -2.91
C GLN A 101 -11.21 -27.76 -4.10
N ALA A 102 -12.06 -28.62 -4.66
CA ALA A 102 -12.96 -28.26 -5.75
C ALA A 102 -14.01 -27.22 -5.31
N ASP A 103 -14.57 -27.39 -4.11
CA ASP A 103 -15.50 -26.43 -3.52
C ASP A 103 -14.83 -25.08 -3.26
N VAL A 104 -13.62 -25.08 -2.72
CA VAL A 104 -12.81 -23.87 -2.51
C VAL A 104 -12.53 -23.17 -3.84
N LYS A 105 -12.14 -23.93 -4.86
CA LYS A 105 -11.90 -23.36 -6.19
C LYS A 105 -13.17 -22.73 -6.76
N LYS A 106 -14.28 -23.40 -6.67
CA LYS A 106 -15.59 -22.89 -7.12
C LYS A 106 -15.95 -21.58 -6.40
N PHE A 107 -15.80 -21.56 -5.08
CA PHE A 107 -16.04 -20.35 -4.29
C PHE A 107 -15.16 -19.18 -4.77
N VAL A 108 -13.85 -19.41 -4.97
CA VAL A 108 -12.91 -18.37 -5.43
C VAL A 108 -13.30 -17.86 -6.82
N ASP A 109 -13.64 -18.77 -7.75
CA ASP A 109 -14.04 -18.42 -9.11
C ASP A 109 -15.35 -17.58 -9.13
N GLU A 110 -16.26 -17.80 -8.19
CA GLU A 110 -17.50 -17.02 -8.03
C GLU A 110 -17.26 -15.71 -7.26
N ALA A 111 -16.42 -15.70 -6.23
CA ALA A 111 -16.19 -14.55 -5.36
C ALA A 111 -15.31 -13.47 -6.01
N VAL A 112 -14.29 -13.86 -6.78
CA VAL A 112 -13.34 -12.93 -7.41
C VAL A 112 -14.04 -11.87 -8.29
N PRO A 113 -14.95 -12.22 -9.22
CA PRO A 113 -15.65 -11.20 -10.02
C PRO A 113 -16.50 -10.25 -9.16
N ILE A 114 -17.14 -10.74 -8.09
CA ILE A 114 -17.95 -9.92 -7.19
C ILE A 114 -17.06 -8.86 -6.50
N VAL A 115 -15.92 -9.28 -5.96
CA VAL A 115 -14.97 -8.37 -5.26
C VAL A 115 -14.37 -7.39 -6.26
N ARG A 116 -13.97 -7.84 -7.45
CA ARG A 116 -13.44 -6.99 -8.52
C ARG A 116 -14.44 -5.90 -8.92
N ASP A 117 -15.69 -6.25 -9.17
CA ASP A 117 -16.71 -5.28 -9.58
C ASP A 117 -17.00 -4.26 -8.48
N ARG A 118 -16.91 -4.67 -7.22
CA ARG A 118 -17.01 -3.75 -6.08
C ARG A 118 -15.80 -2.82 -5.99
N ALA A 119 -14.59 -3.34 -6.17
CA ALA A 119 -13.36 -2.53 -6.16
C ALA A 119 -13.39 -1.44 -7.25
N VAL A 120 -13.77 -1.81 -8.48
CA VAL A 120 -13.92 -0.87 -9.61
C VAL A 120 -14.95 0.22 -9.31
N LYS A 121 -16.10 -0.13 -8.72
CA LYS A 121 -17.15 0.85 -8.36
C LYS A 121 -16.74 1.76 -7.21
N LEU A 122 -15.96 1.29 -6.25
CA LEU A 122 -15.55 2.06 -5.08
C LEU A 122 -14.32 2.95 -5.36
N ALA A 123 -13.46 2.58 -6.30
CA ALA A 123 -12.21 3.28 -6.57
C ALA A 123 -12.37 4.79 -6.84
N PRO A 124 -13.34 5.28 -7.64
CA PRO A 124 -13.52 6.71 -7.86
C PRO A 124 -13.85 7.50 -6.60
N THR A 125 -14.70 6.94 -5.72
CA THR A 125 -15.17 7.62 -4.51
C THR A 125 -14.25 7.46 -3.32
N THR A 126 -13.29 6.54 -3.38
CA THR A 126 -12.28 6.31 -2.34
C THR A 126 -10.93 6.86 -2.77
N ILE A 127 -10.27 6.23 -3.72
CA ILE A 127 -8.96 6.67 -4.22
C ILE A 127 -9.06 8.03 -4.89
N GLY A 128 -10.08 8.25 -5.73
CA GLY A 128 -10.33 9.54 -6.38
C GLY A 128 -10.50 10.67 -5.38
N ALA A 129 -11.29 10.47 -4.34
CA ALA A 129 -11.50 11.48 -3.29
C ALA A 129 -10.19 11.81 -2.54
N VAL A 130 -9.36 10.82 -2.23
CA VAL A 130 -8.05 11.04 -1.59
C VAL A 130 -7.11 11.83 -2.51
N LEU A 131 -7.08 11.51 -3.80
CA LEU A 131 -6.29 12.26 -4.78
C LEU A 131 -6.75 13.72 -4.88
N GLU A 132 -8.06 13.95 -4.92
CA GLU A 132 -8.63 15.30 -4.94
C GLU A 132 -8.32 16.08 -3.64
N GLU A 133 -8.27 15.43 -2.50
CA GLU A 133 -7.96 16.08 -1.23
C GLU A 133 -6.48 16.42 -1.09
N LYS A 134 -5.59 15.49 -1.45
CA LYS A 134 -4.17 15.55 -1.10
C LYS A 134 -3.28 16.22 -2.14
N PHE A 135 -3.71 16.28 -3.41
CA PHE A 135 -2.90 16.79 -4.50
C PHE A 135 -3.48 18.05 -5.12
N THR A 136 -2.64 18.92 -5.63
CA THR A 136 -3.00 20.02 -6.53
C THR A 136 -3.20 19.50 -7.97
N GLU A 137 -3.81 20.29 -8.85
CA GLU A 137 -3.94 19.92 -10.26
C GLU A 137 -2.59 19.69 -10.95
N ASP A 138 -1.60 20.52 -10.64
CA ASP A 138 -0.27 20.41 -11.25
C ASP A 138 0.47 19.15 -10.76
N GLU A 139 0.34 18.80 -9.49
CA GLU A 139 0.90 17.54 -8.96
C GLU A 139 0.21 16.32 -9.58
N LEU A 140 -1.11 16.34 -9.78
CA LEU A 140 -1.82 15.26 -10.48
C LEU A 140 -1.36 15.12 -11.94
N ARG A 141 -1.13 16.23 -12.65
CA ARG A 141 -0.55 16.19 -14.01
C ARG A 141 0.85 15.59 -14.01
N GLN A 142 1.70 15.92 -13.03
CA GLN A 142 3.03 15.34 -12.89
C GLN A 142 2.97 13.85 -12.62
N VAL A 143 2.10 13.39 -11.71
CA VAL A 143 1.87 11.96 -11.44
C VAL A 143 1.45 11.22 -12.70
N ILE A 144 0.49 11.76 -13.47
CA ILE A 144 0.05 11.16 -14.73
C ILE A 144 1.22 11.07 -15.72
N SER A 145 2.00 12.14 -15.85
CA SER A 145 3.16 12.17 -16.76
C SER A 145 4.18 11.07 -16.42
N VAL A 146 4.42 10.81 -15.13
CA VAL A 146 5.30 9.71 -14.70
C VAL A 146 4.65 8.36 -14.99
N MET A 147 3.38 8.18 -14.66
CA MET A 147 2.67 6.89 -14.83
C MET A 147 2.55 6.48 -16.31
N GLU A 148 2.42 7.45 -17.20
CA GLU A 148 2.32 7.21 -18.65
C GLU A 148 3.69 7.22 -19.35
N ASN A 149 4.79 7.48 -18.64
CA ASN A 149 6.12 7.54 -19.22
C ASN A 149 6.58 6.14 -19.70
N PRO A 150 6.92 5.97 -20.99
CA PRO A 150 7.31 4.67 -21.53
C PRO A 150 8.55 4.07 -20.86
N ALA A 151 9.51 4.89 -20.46
CA ALA A 151 10.72 4.42 -19.77
C ALA A 151 10.37 3.93 -18.36
N TRP A 152 9.45 4.59 -17.67
CA TRP A 152 8.94 4.15 -16.37
C TRP A 152 8.19 2.83 -16.47
N LEU A 153 7.29 2.68 -17.43
CA LEU A 153 6.56 1.43 -17.68
C LEU A 153 7.51 0.27 -17.98
N LYS A 154 8.52 0.52 -18.83
CA LYS A 154 9.57 -0.46 -19.14
C LYS A 154 10.36 -0.85 -17.88
N PHE A 155 10.76 0.12 -17.08
CA PHE A 155 11.48 -0.14 -15.81
C PHE A 155 10.66 -1.01 -14.86
N GLN A 156 9.37 -0.74 -14.70
CA GLN A 156 8.49 -1.55 -13.86
C GLN A 156 8.36 -3.00 -14.37
N GLN A 157 8.28 -3.19 -15.69
CA GLN A 157 8.20 -4.51 -16.30
C GLN A 157 9.48 -5.34 -16.10
N LEU A 158 10.63 -4.68 -15.99
CA LEU A 158 11.92 -5.33 -15.77
C LEU A 158 12.15 -5.75 -14.30
N GLY A 159 11.28 -5.36 -13.38
CA GLY A 159 11.44 -5.68 -11.95
C GLY A 159 11.73 -7.16 -11.66
N PRO A 160 10.92 -8.12 -12.15
CA PRO A 160 11.17 -9.54 -11.97
C PRO A 160 12.48 -10.01 -12.59
N ASP A 161 12.82 -9.51 -13.78
CA ASP A 161 14.04 -9.88 -14.50
C ASP A 161 15.32 -9.37 -13.81
N MET A 162 15.22 -8.24 -13.09
CA MET A 162 16.33 -7.74 -12.27
C MET A 162 16.46 -8.51 -10.96
N GLN A 163 15.36 -8.92 -10.35
CA GLN A 163 15.38 -9.64 -9.07
C GLN A 163 15.89 -11.07 -9.20
N LYS A 164 15.54 -11.77 -10.28
CA LYS A 164 15.91 -13.16 -10.48
C LYS A 164 17.43 -13.42 -10.38
N PRO A 165 18.30 -12.77 -11.17
CA PRO A 165 19.74 -13.00 -11.07
C PRO A 165 20.32 -12.56 -9.72
N LEU A 166 19.74 -11.52 -9.09
CA LEU A 166 20.14 -11.12 -7.74
C LEU A 166 19.86 -12.24 -6.72
N MET A 167 18.64 -12.81 -6.76
CA MET A 167 18.26 -13.91 -5.85
C MET A 167 19.13 -15.14 -6.06
N GLU A 168 19.36 -15.55 -7.31
CA GLU A 168 20.21 -16.70 -7.63
C GLU A 168 21.65 -16.52 -7.08
N LYS A 169 22.22 -15.34 -7.29
CA LYS A 169 23.55 -15.00 -6.81
C LYS A 169 23.61 -14.89 -5.29
N LEU A 170 22.61 -14.30 -4.66
CA LEU A 170 22.51 -14.16 -3.21
C LEU A 170 22.44 -15.54 -2.52
N ILE A 171 21.62 -16.46 -3.05
CA ILE A 171 21.51 -17.83 -2.54
C ILE A 171 22.87 -18.53 -2.65
N ALA A 172 23.54 -18.45 -3.81
CA ALA A 172 24.83 -19.09 -4.02
C ALA A 172 25.91 -18.54 -3.07
N ASP A 173 25.96 -17.21 -2.91
CA ASP A 173 26.98 -16.53 -2.10
C ASP A 173 26.78 -16.71 -0.59
N SER A 174 25.52 -16.70 -0.14
CA SER A 174 25.20 -16.85 1.29
C SER A 174 25.19 -18.29 1.79
N ARG A 175 25.16 -19.28 0.89
CA ARG A 175 25.02 -20.71 1.22
C ARG A 175 26.02 -21.19 2.27
N SER A 176 27.32 -20.88 2.06
CA SER A 176 28.40 -21.34 2.96
C SER A 176 28.26 -20.78 4.39
N GLN A 177 27.62 -19.61 4.54
CA GLN A 177 27.42 -18.99 5.84
C GLN A 177 26.10 -19.43 6.50
N ILE A 178 25.10 -19.77 5.71
CA ILE A 178 23.74 -20.09 6.20
C ILE A 178 23.64 -21.60 6.53
N GLU A 179 24.21 -22.51 5.73
CA GLU A 179 24.14 -23.97 5.99
C GLU A 179 24.60 -24.39 7.40
N PRO A 180 25.73 -23.87 7.95
CA PRO A 180 26.11 -24.21 9.32
C PRO A 180 25.10 -23.73 10.38
N LYS A 181 24.46 -22.59 10.12
CA LYS A 181 23.45 -22.05 11.02
C LYS A 181 22.15 -22.86 11.00
N ILE A 182 21.76 -23.36 9.83
CA ILE A 182 20.61 -24.27 9.69
C ILE A 182 20.88 -25.55 10.46
N LYS A 183 22.07 -26.19 10.29
CA LYS A 183 22.45 -27.39 11.04
C LYS A 183 22.42 -27.17 12.55
N ALA A 184 22.96 -26.03 13.02
CA ALA A 184 22.94 -25.73 14.45
C ALA A 184 21.50 -25.53 14.98
N LEU A 185 20.61 -24.96 14.17
CA LEU A 185 19.19 -24.79 14.50
C LEU A 185 18.49 -26.15 14.54
N GLU A 186 18.70 -27.02 13.55
CA GLU A 186 18.16 -28.38 13.48
C GLU A 186 18.55 -29.18 14.72
N GLN A 187 19.84 -29.18 15.10
CA GLN A 187 20.33 -29.83 16.31
C GLN A 187 19.69 -29.27 17.58
N SER A 188 19.54 -27.97 17.66
CA SER A 188 18.87 -27.30 18.79
C SER A 188 17.39 -27.71 18.90
N ILE A 189 16.69 -27.79 17.77
CA ILE A 189 15.29 -28.23 17.73
C ILE A 189 15.20 -29.73 18.13
N ALA A 190 16.01 -30.59 17.53
CA ALA A 190 16.03 -32.01 17.85
C ALA A 190 16.27 -32.26 19.34
N LYS A 191 17.25 -31.56 19.95
CA LYS A 191 17.53 -31.62 21.38
C LYS A 191 16.33 -31.19 22.23
N ARG A 192 15.60 -30.15 21.86
CA ARG A 192 14.42 -29.68 22.59
C ARG A 192 13.23 -30.62 22.46
N LEU A 193 13.08 -31.30 21.33
CA LEU A 193 12.04 -32.30 21.09
C LEU A 193 12.39 -33.69 21.61
N GLY A 194 13.58 -33.90 22.18
CA GLY A 194 14.04 -35.20 22.66
C GLY A 194 14.29 -36.23 21.55
N ILE A 195 14.48 -35.76 20.32
CA ILE A 195 14.77 -36.62 19.16
C ILE A 195 16.28 -36.93 19.17
N GLN A 196 16.63 -38.18 19.46
CA GLN A 196 18.02 -38.62 19.37
C GLN A 196 18.46 -38.72 17.89
N GLU A 197 19.61 -38.12 17.53
CA GLU A 197 20.24 -38.27 16.23
C GLU A 197 20.68 -39.74 16.05
N GLY A 198 19.81 -40.55 15.45
CA GLY A 198 20.11 -41.95 15.22
C GLY A 198 19.11 -42.72 14.34
N ALA A 199 17.95 -42.15 14.04
CA ALA A 199 16.94 -42.85 13.22
C ALA A 199 16.45 -41.96 12.09
N GLY A 200 17.08 -42.01 10.91
CA GLY A 200 16.50 -41.43 9.72
C GLY A 200 17.43 -40.65 8.79
N ALA A 201 18.66 -41.11 8.56
CA ALA A 201 19.37 -40.68 7.36
C ALA A 201 18.79 -41.41 6.15
N GLY A 202 17.66 -40.93 5.62
CA GLY A 202 17.10 -41.50 4.41
C GLY A 202 15.73 -40.95 4.10
N ALA A 203 15.67 -40.15 3.12
CA ALA A 203 14.47 -39.61 2.43
C ALA A 203 14.03 -38.22 2.88
N SER A 204 14.46 -37.27 2.18
CA SER A 204 13.62 -36.35 1.42
C SER A 204 14.45 -35.16 0.96
N SER A 205 15.07 -35.26 -0.19
CA SER A 205 15.40 -34.08 -0.99
C SER A 205 14.10 -33.57 -1.62
N GLY A 206 13.21 -33.05 -0.77
CA GLY A 206 12.09 -32.24 -1.16
C GLY A 206 12.54 -30.79 -1.07
N ALA A 207 12.68 -30.12 -2.20
CA ALA A 207 12.84 -28.67 -2.23
C ALA A 207 11.75 -28.04 -1.36
N PRO A 208 12.10 -27.13 -0.43
CA PRO A 208 11.07 -26.38 0.26
C PRO A 208 10.30 -25.56 -0.78
N ALA A 209 9.03 -25.87 -0.94
CA ALA A 209 8.10 -24.98 -1.62
C ALA A 209 8.30 -23.59 -1.02
N ALA A 210 8.60 -22.64 -1.88
CA ALA A 210 8.84 -21.26 -1.52
C ALA A 210 7.69 -20.77 -0.65
N GLY A 211 7.98 -20.63 0.63
CA GLY A 211 7.08 -20.04 1.61
C GLY A 211 6.70 -18.65 1.13
N SER A 212 5.46 -18.32 1.31
CA SER A 212 4.80 -17.06 1.00
C SER A 212 5.70 -15.87 1.30
N ALA A 213 6.35 -15.35 0.27
CA ALA A 213 7.01 -14.07 0.34
C ALA A 213 5.92 -13.04 0.60
N VAL A 214 5.92 -12.46 1.80
CA VAL A 214 5.24 -11.20 2.10
C VAL A 214 5.71 -10.23 1.02
N ASN A 215 4.81 -9.92 0.10
CA ASN A 215 5.05 -8.99 -0.98
C ASN A 215 4.95 -7.56 -0.43
N PRO A 216 6.08 -6.85 -0.18
CA PRO A 216 5.98 -5.42 0.06
C PRO A 216 5.57 -4.80 -1.27
N ALA A 217 4.40 -4.19 -1.30
CA ALA A 217 3.81 -3.36 -2.36
C ALA A 217 4.65 -3.31 -3.66
N GLY A 218 4.58 -4.34 -4.48
CA GLY A 218 5.20 -4.35 -5.80
C GLY A 218 4.34 -3.61 -6.80
N PRO A 219 4.93 -2.87 -7.73
CA PRO A 219 4.22 -2.14 -8.75
C PRO A 219 3.42 -3.07 -9.66
N PHE A 220 2.26 -2.61 -10.06
CA PHE A 220 1.22 -3.27 -10.84
C PHE A 220 1.76 -4.05 -12.07
N LYS A 221 1.45 -5.33 -12.12
CA LYS A 221 1.74 -6.18 -13.28
C LYS A 221 0.77 -5.83 -14.40
N GLY A 222 1.22 -5.06 -15.38
CA GLY A 222 0.45 -4.73 -16.57
C GLY A 222 0.11 -5.98 -17.38
N SER A 223 -1.17 -6.17 -17.65
CA SER A 223 -1.67 -7.23 -18.53
C SER A 223 -1.23 -6.95 -19.96
N LYS A 224 -0.70 -7.99 -20.62
CA LYS A 224 -0.34 -7.99 -22.05
C LYS A 224 -1.59 -7.70 -22.90
N PRO A 225 -1.58 -6.76 -23.85
CA PRO A 225 -2.71 -6.56 -24.75
C PRO A 225 -2.91 -7.78 -25.66
N PRO A 226 -4.16 -8.12 -26.03
CA PRO A 226 -4.43 -9.21 -26.96
C PRO A 226 -3.90 -8.86 -28.35
N ALA A 227 -3.24 -9.81 -28.99
CA ALA A 227 -2.79 -9.72 -30.37
C ALA A 227 -4.02 -9.68 -31.29
N THR A 228 -4.20 -8.60 -32.02
CA THR A 228 -5.12 -8.50 -33.15
C THR A 228 -4.60 -9.34 -34.31
N LYS A 229 -5.45 -10.27 -34.75
CA LYS A 229 -5.38 -10.86 -36.08
C LYS A 229 -6.08 -9.94 -37.05
#